data_b5abd9e9f70552a2af04504ec6901bd5
#
_entry.id   b5abd9e9f70552a2af04504ec6901bd5
#
_cell.length_a   1.000
_cell.length_b   1.000
_cell.length_c   1.000
_cell.angle_alpha   90.00
_cell.angle_beta   90.00
_cell.angle_gamma   90.00
#
_symmetry.space_group_name_H-M   'P 1'
#
loop_
_entity.id
_entity.type
_entity.pdbx_description
1 polymer ?
#
loop_
_entity_poly.entity_id
_entity_poly.type
_entity_poly.pdbx_seq_one_letter_code
_entity_poly.pdbx_strand_id
1 'polypeptide(L)'
;ANTSILVGVGSSICGGSAIAATAPVIDADDDEVAQAISVIFFFNVLAAIFFPIIGKAIGFDTASGDAFGIFAGTAINDTSSVTAAASTWDSMWNLGSETLNKAVTVKLTRTLAIIPITLVLAAVRARQAAKTEQKTNGFSLKKAFPMFILYFVIASIITTICISLGVN
;
A
#
# COMPACT_ATOMS: atom_id res chain seq x y z
N ALA A 1 -3.27 -17.40 -12.23
CA ALA A 1 -4.25 -17.04 -11.18
C ALA A 1 -3.62 -16.16 -10.08
N ASN A 2 -2.37 -16.41 -9.70
CA ASN A 2 -1.70 -15.64 -8.65
C ASN A 2 -1.45 -14.18 -9.05
N THR A 3 -1.05 -13.91 -10.30
CA THR A 3 -0.87 -12.53 -10.81
C THR A 3 -2.12 -11.67 -10.57
N SER A 4 -3.33 -12.21 -10.80
CA SER A 4 -4.57 -11.45 -10.58
C SER A 4 -4.81 -11.15 -9.09
N ILE A 5 -4.45 -12.07 -8.19
CA ILE A 5 -4.53 -11.85 -6.75
C ILE A 5 -3.51 -10.78 -6.33
N LEU A 6 -2.28 -10.85 -6.84
CA LEU A 6 -1.22 -9.89 -6.55
C LEU A 6 -1.58 -8.47 -7.04
N VAL A 7 -2.10 -8.35 -8.26
CA VAL A 7 -2.59 -7.06 -8.79
C VAL A 7 -3.75 -6.54 -7.95
N GLY A 8 -4.71 -7.41 -7.58
CA GLY A 8 -5.83 -7.04 -6.73
C GLY A 8 -5.40 -6.52 -5.36
N VAL A 9 -4.49 -7.22 -4.69
CA VAL A 9 -3.93 -6.81 -3.38
C VAL A 9 -3.09 -5.54 -3.52
N GLY A 10 -2.22 -5.47 -4.53
CA GLY A 10 -1.38 -4.30 -4.80
C GLY A 10 -2.20 -3.05 -5.06
N SER A 11 -3.23 -3.14 -5.91
CA SER A 11 -4.14 -2.01 -6.19
C SER A 11 -5.04 -1.64 -5.02
N SER A 12 -5.29 -2.57 -4.10
CA SER A 12 -6.16 -2.32 -2.95
C SER A 12 -5.44 -1.69 -1.76
N ILE A 13 -4.12 -1.82 -1.62
CA ILE A 13 -3.40 -1.40 -0.42
C ILE A 13 -2.33 -0.34 -0.75
N CYS A 14 -1.10 -0.77 -1.01
CA CYS A 14 0.08 0.11 -1.14
C CYS A 14 1.00 -0.25 -2.31
N GLY A 15 0.50 -0.96 -3.32
CA GLY A 15 1.27 -1.33 -4.48
C GLY A 15 2.28 -2.45 -4.22
N GLY A 16 3.54 -2.19 -4.50
CA GLY A 16 4.62 -3.18 -4.44
C GLY A 16 4.81 -3.85 -3.08
N SER A 17 4.68 -3.10 -1.97
CA SER A 17 4.82 -3.65 -0.62
C SER A 17 3.75 -4.70 -0.31
N ALA A 18 2.52 -4.47 -0.75
CA ALA A 18 1.43 -5.42 -0.57
C ALA A 18 1.63 -6.68 -1.43
N ILE A 19 2.15 -6.52 -2.65
CA ILE A 19 2.53 -7.64 -3.53
C ILE A 19 3.63 -8.47 -2.86
N ALA A 20 4.71 -7.83 -2.41
CA ALA A 20 5.84 -8.51 -1.76
C ALA A 20 5.43 -9.26 -0.48
N ALA A 21 4.50 -8.71 0.31
CA ALA A 21 3.97 -9.36 1.50
C ALA A 21 3.05 -10.55 1.16
N THR A 22 2.32 -10.48 0.05
CA THR A 22 1.33 -11.49 -0.33
C THR A 22 1.95 -12.64 -1.13
N ALA A 23 2.95 -12.36 -1.95
CA ALA A 23 3.59 -13.35 -2.83
C ALA A 23 3.99 -14.65 -2.11
N PRO A 24 4.71 -14.63 -0.98
CA PRO A 24 5.08 -15.85 -0.25
C PRO A 24 3.88 -16.55 0.40
N VAL A 25 2.78 -15.83 0.65
CA VAL A 25 1.56 -16.41 1.25
C VAL A 25 0.79 -17.27 0.25
N ILE A 26 0.86 -16.91 -1.03
CA ILE A 26 0.13 -17.59 -2.11
C ILE A 26 1.06 -18.45 -2.98
N ASP A 27 2.33 -18.60 -2.61
CA ASP A 27 3.37 -19.31 -3.36
C ASP A 27 3.45 -18.81 -4.82
N ALA A 28 3.51 -17.49 -5.00
CA ALA A 28 3.61 -16.87 -6.32
C ALA A 28 5.05 -16.94 -6.83
N ASP A 29 5.19 -17.19 -8.14
CA ASP A 29 6.48 -17.21 -8.82
C ASP A 29 7.03 -15.79 -9.03
N ASP A 30 8.34 -15.67 -9.18
CA ASP A 30 9.01 -14.37 -9.40
C ASP A 30 8.50 -13.65 -10.66
N ASP A 31 8.16 -14.38 -11.72
CA ASP A 31 7.57 -13.81 -12.93
C ASP A 31 6.18 -13.23 -12.69
N GLU A 32 5.34 -13.90 -11.89
CA GLU A 32 4.01 -13.42 -11.50
C GLU A 32 4.11 -12.14 -10.65
N VAL A 33 5.10 -12.10 -9.75
CA VAL A 33 5.39 -10.93 -8.91
C VAL A 33 5.88 -9.76 -9.77
N ALA A 34 6.83 -10.00 -10.68
CA ALA A 34 7.36 -8.98 -11.58
C ALA A 34 6.28 -8.37 -12.48
N GLN A 35 5.41 -9.21 -13.04
CA GLN A 35 4.27 -8.75 -13.85
C GLN A 35 3.31 -7.88 -13.04
N ALA A 36 2.94 -8.33 -11.83
CA ALA A 36 2.02 -7.60 -10.97
C ALA A 36 2.60 -6.24 -10.56
N ILE A 37 3.87 -6.20 -10.17
CA ILE A 37 4.57 -4.97 -9.82
C ILE A 37 4.62 -4.01 -11.01
N SER A 38 4.99 -4.49 -12.21
CA SER A 38 5.10 -3.67 -13.42
C SER A 38 3.77 -3.00 -13.76
N VAL A 39 2.67 -3.74 -13.71
CA VAL A 39 1.32 -3.19 -13.98
C VAL A 39 0.96 -2.11 -12.96
N ILE A 40 1.17 -2.37 -11.67
CA ILE A 40 0.83 -1.44 -10.60
C ILE A 40 1.67 -0.15 -10.73
N PHE A 41 2.98 -0.26 -10.94
CA PHE A 41 3.85 0.91 -11.10
C PHE A 41 3.50 1.73 -12.32
N PHE A 42 3.20 1.08 -13.45
CA PHE A 42 2.79 1.79 -14.67
C PHE A 42 1.56 2.68 -14.42
N PHE A 43 0.50 2.13 -13.82
CA PHE A 43 -0.70 2.90 -13.53
C PHE A 43 -0.48 3.96 -12.45
N ASN A 44 0.40 3.72 -11.48
CA ASN A 44 0.75 4.71 -10.46
C ASN A 44 1.50 5.92 -11.06
N VAL A 45 2.40 5.69 -12.00
CA VAL A 45 3.09 6.78 -12.71
C VAL A 45 2.08 7.61 -13.52
N LEU A 46 1.18 6.97 -14.24
CA LEU A 46 0.10 7.66 -14.95
C LEU A 46 -0.77 8.48 -13.98
N ALA A 47 -1.14 7.90 -12.85
CA ALA A 47 -1.94 8.59 -11.83
C ALA A 47 -1.19 9.81 -11.25
N ALA A 48 0.11 9.69 -10.98
CA ALA A 48 0.91 10.82 -10.47
C ALA A 48 0.93 12.01 -11.42
N ILE A 49 0.93 11.76 -12.73
CA ILE A 49 0.95 12.81 -13.77
C ILE A 49 -0.46 13.37 -14.02
N PHE A 50 -1.44 12.49 -14.21
CA PHE A 50 -2.76 12.91 -14.70
C PHE A 50 -3.71 13.33 -13.60
N PHE A 51 -3.61 12.83 -12.37
CA PHE A 51 -4.58 13.13 -11.32
C PHE A 51 -4.60 14.61 -10.91
N PRO A 52 -3.48 15.35 -10.80
CA PRO A 52 -3.53 16.78 -10.56
C PRO A 52 -4.29 17.53 -11.67
N ILE A 53 -4.11 17.13 -12.93
CA ILE A 53 -4.80 17.73 -14.08
C ILE A 53 -6.29 17.41 -14.04
N ILE A 54 -6.64 16.16 -13.79
CA ILE A 54 -8.02 15.68 -13.68
C ILE A 54 -8.71 16.34 -12.47
N GLY A 55 -8.01 16.42 -11.32
CA GLY A 55 -8.52 17.07 -10.11
C GLY A 55 -8.94 18.52 -10.36
N LYS A 56 -8.12 19.27 -11.11
CA LYS A 56 -8.46 20.62 -11.56
C LYS A 56 -9.68 20.62 -12.48
N ALA A 57 -9.74 19.70 -13.45
CA ALA A 57 -10.83 19.63 -14.42
C ALA A 57 -12.18 19.24 -13.78
N ILE A 58 -12.17 18.40 -12.74
CA ILE A 58 -13.36 18.00 -11.97
C ILE A 58 -13.83 19.13 -11.03
N GLY A 59 -12.94 20.07 -10.68
CA GLY A 59 -13.26 21.20 -9.82
C GLY A 59 -13.04 20.92 -8.35
N PHE A 60 -12.00 20.17 -7.98
CA PHE A 60 -11.57 20.09 -6.57
C PHE A 60 -11.23 21.48 -6.04
N ASP A 61 -11.50 21.70 -4.76
CA ASP A 61 -11.16 22.94 -4.08
C ASP A 61 -9.65 23.23 -4.19
N THR A 62 -9.32 24.41 -4.68
CA THR A 62 -7.95 24.88 -4.90
C THR A 62 -7.45 25.80 -3.78
N ALA A 63 -8.32 26.16 -2.85
CA ALA A 63 -7.98 26.95 -1.67
C ALA A 63 -7.54 26.08 -0.49
N SER A 64 -7.88 24.79 -0.53
CA SER A 64 -7.52 23.79 0.48
C SER A 64 -6.98 22.54 -0.20
N GLY A 65 -5.99 21.90 0.43
CA GLY A 65 -5.42 20.65 -0.05
C GLY A 65 -6.20 19.39 0.34
N ASP A 66 -7.24 19.53 1.16
CA ASP A 66 -7.93 18.40 1.80
C ASP A 66 -8.61 17.46 0.80
N ALA A 67 -9.43 18.01 -0.10
CA ALA A 67 -10.22 17.20 -1.04
C ALA A 67 -9.31 16.41 -2.00
N PHE A 68 -8.33 17.08 -2.60
CA PHE A 68 -7.38 16.41 -3.49
C PHE A 68 -6.45 15.46 -2.71
N GLY A 69 -6.05 15.82 -1.49
CA GLY A 69 -5.25 14.97 -0.62
C GLY A 69 -5.93 13.63 -0.28
N ILE A 70 -7.22 13.67 0.07
CA ILE A 70 -8.02 12.46 0.30
C ILE A 70 -8.14 11.64 -0.99
N PHE A 71 -8.43 12.29 -2.11
CA PHE A 71 -8.52 11.62 -3.42
C PHE A 71 -7.21 10.94 -3.79
N ALA A 72 -6.09 11.66 -3.78
CA ALA A 72 -4.78 11.12 -4.14
C ALA A 72 -4.35 9.98 -3.20
N GLY A 73 -4.51 10.15 -1.88
CA GLY A 73 -4.16 9.14 -0.88
C GLY A 73 -4.99 7.86 -0.97
N THR A 74 -6.23 7.94 -1.47
CA THR A 74 -7.10 6.78 -1.64
C THR A 74 -6.98 6.14 -3.02
N ALA A 75 -6.87 6.93 -4.09
CA ALA A 75 -6.92 6.44 -5.46
C ALA A 75 -5.57 5.92 -5.98
N ILE A 76 -4.45 6.54 -5.58
CA ILE A 76 -3.11 6.12 -5.97
C ILE A 76 -2.62 5.04 -5.02
N ASN A 77 -1.99 3.98 -5.53
CA ASN A 77 -1.61 2.82 -4.71
C ASN A 77 -0.22 2.95 -4.08
N ASP A 78 0.75 3.46 -4.82
CA ASP A 78 2.12 3.63 -4.34
C ASP A 78 2.32 4.96 -3.61
N THR A 79 3.05 4.92 -2.49
CA THR A 79 3.27 6.10 -1.64
C THR A 79 4.11 7.18 -2.35
N SER A 80 5.09 6.79 -3.16
CA SER A 80 5.91 7.75 -3.91
C SER A 80 5.08 8.50 -4.95
N SER A 81 4.18 7.81 -5.63
CA SER A 81 3.27 8.41 -6.60
C SER A 81 2.21 9.29 -5.94
N VAL A 82 1.72 8.92 -4.73
CA VAL A 82 0.87 9.80 -3.90
C VAL A 82 1.60 11.09 -3.56
N THR A 83 2.85 10.97 -3.09
CA THR A 83 3.69 12.12 -2.75
C THR A 83 3.89 13.03 -3.96
N ALA A 84 4.22 12.46 -5.12
CA ALA A 84 4.41 13.23 -6.36
C ALA A 84 3.14 13.97 -6.79
N ALA A 85 1.98 13.30 -6.81
CA ALA A 85 0.71 13.92 -7.17
C ALA A 85 0.30 15.04 -6.20
N ALA A 86 0.43 14.79 -4.89
CA ALA A 86 0.05 15.75 -3.86
C ALA A 86 0.98 16.97 -3.82
N SER A 87 2.30 16.77 -3.95
CA SER A 87 3.26 17.87 -4.05
C SER A 87 3.08 18.69 -5.31
N THR A 88 2.68 18.05 -6.42
CA THR A 88 2.34 18.76 -7.65
C THR A 88 1.11 19.66 -7.42
N TRP A 89 0.07 19.15 -6.75
CA TRP A 89 -1.12 19.96 -6.41
C TRP A 89 -0.76 21.13 -5.50
N ASP A 90 0.02 20.89 -4.42
CA ASP A 90 0.51 21.95 -3.54
C ASP A 90 1.29 23.03 -4.30
N SER A 91 2.13 22.64 -5.25
CA SER A 91 2.91 23.55 -6.09
C SER A 91 2.03 24.36 -7.07
N MET A 92 0.99 23.74 -7.63
CA MET A 92 0.06 24.40 -8.55
C MET A 92 -0.75 25.52 -7.88
N TRP A 93 -1.07 25.37 -6.59
CA TRP A 93 -1.97 26.25 -5.86
C TRP A 93 -1.33 26.98 -4.67
N ASN A 94 -0.01 26.83 -4.50
CA ASN A 94 0.76 27.45 -3.42
C ASN A 94 0.24 27.09 -2.00
N LEU A 95 -0.14 25.82 -1.80
CA LEU A 95 -0.67 25.32 -0.52
C LEU A 95 0.43 24.85 0.46
N GLY A 96 1.70 25.08 0.15
CA GLY A 96 2.84 24.62 0.96
C GLY A 96 2.99 23.11 0.93
N SER A 97 2.52 22.41 1.94
CA SER A 97 2.54 20.94 2.02
C SER A 97 1.23 20.38 2.61
N GLU A 98 0.16 21.12 2.52
CA GLU A 98 -1.13 20.75 3.10
C GLU A 98 -1.70 19.49 2.44
N THR A 99 -1.74 19.47 1.11
CA THR A 99 -2.20 18.32 0.32
C THR A 99 -1.32 17.11 0.54
N LEU A 100 0.01 17.30 0.55
CA LEU A 100 0.98 16.23 0.79
C LEU A 100 0.75 15.55 2.15
N ASN A 101 0.66 16.34 3.21
CA ASN A 101 0.45 15.83 4.57
C ASN A 101 -0.86 15.04 4.67
N LYS A 102 -1.93 15.57 4.09
CA LYS A 102 -3.23 14.90 4.06
C LYS A 102 -3.19 13.59 3.29
N ALA A 103 -2.65 13.62 2.06
CA ALA A 103 -2.58 12.45 1.19
C ALA A 103 -1.75 11.31 1.79
N VAL A 104 -0.59 11.63 2.38
CA VAL A 104 0.28 10.65 3.03
C VAL A 104 -0.40 10.05 4.26
N THR A 105 -1.05 10.85 5.10
CA THR A 105 -1.79 10.37 6.28
C THR A 105 -2.89 9.38 5.88
N VAL A 106 -3.71 9.74 4.89
CA VAL A 106 -4.76 8.86 4.34
C VAL A 106 -4.15 7.56 3.80
N LYS A 107 -3.04 7.67 3.07
CA LYS A 107 -2.34 6.51 2.50
C LYS A 107 -1.81 5.57 3.57
N LEU A 108 -1.15 6.09 4.59
CA LEU A 108 -0.59 5.27 5.68
C LEU A 108 -1.69 4.52 6.45
N THR A 109 -2.83 5.15 6.70
CA THR A 109 -3.98 4.47 7.32
C THR A 109 -4.44 3.27 6.50
N ARG A 110 -4.51 3.41 5.16
CA ARG A 110 -4.88 2.31 4.26
C ARG A 110 -3.85 1.18 4.26
N THR A 111 -2.57 1.49 4.44
CA THR A 111 -1.49 0.49 4.47
C THR A 111 -1.66 -0.51 5.61
N LEU A 112 -2.30 -0.13 6.73
CA LEU A 112 -2.61 -1.05 7.83
C LEU A 112 -3.50 -2.23 7.42
N ALA A 113 -4.26 -2.11 6.33
CA ALA A 113 -5.08 -3.20 5.79
C ALA A 113 -4.26 -4.41 5.29
N ILE A 114 -2.95 -4.26 5.12
CA ILE A 114 -2.06 -5.39 4.74
C ILE A 114 -2.19 -6.55 5.73
N ILE A 115 -2.27 -6.25 7.03
CA ILE A 115 -2.28 -7.26 8.10
C ILE A 115 -3.50 -8.17 7.98
N PRO A 116 -4.75 -7.67 8.03
CA PRO A 116 -5.92 -8.53 7.95
C PRO A 116 -6.03 -9.23 6.59
N ILE A 117 -5.66 -8.58 5.49
CA ILE A 117 -5.76 -9.18 4.14
C ILE A 117 -4.80 -10.36 4.00
N THR A 118 -3.54 -10.22 4.39
CA THR A 118 -2.57 -11.32 4.32
C THR A 118 -2.94 -12.48 5.25
N LEU A 119 -3.48 -12.21 6.44
CA LEU A 119 -3.96 -13.25 7.36
C LEU A 119 -5.15 -14.02 6.77
N VAL A 120 -6.12 -13.34 6.17
CA VAL A 120 -7.26 -13.99 5.51
C VAL A 120 -6.81 -14.84 4.34
N LEU A 121 -5.92 -14.34 3.48
CA LEU A 121 -5.36 -15.10 2.37
C LEU A 121 -4.61 -16.34 2.85
N ALA A 122 -3.79 -16.22 3.89
CA ALA A 122 -3.10 -17.33 4.51
C ALA A 122 -4.08 -18.40 5.05
N ALA A 123 -5.16 -17.98 5.72
CA ALA A 123 -6.19 -18.88 6.23
C ALA A 123 -6.96 -19.58 5.10
N VAL A 124 -7.27 -18.88 4.03
CA VAL A 124 -7.94 -19.46 2.85
C VAL A 124 -7.06 -20.52 2.19
N ARG A 125 -5.78 -20.22 1.98
CA ARG A 125 -4.81 -21.17 1.41
C ARG A 125 -4.61 -22.40 2.29
N ALA A 126 -4.52 -22.22 3.62
CA ALA A 126 -4.44 -23.34 4.56
C ALA A 126 -5.66 -24.26 4.48
N ARG A 127 -6.88 -23.69 4.36
CA ARG A 127 -8.11 -24.48 4.20
C ARG A 127 -8.16 -25.20 2.85
N GLN A 128 -7.67 -24.61 1.79
CA GLN A 128 -7.60 -25.25 0.47
C GLN A 128 -6.60 -26.41 0.47
N ALA A 129 -5.42 -26.22 1.06
CA ALA A 129 -4.42 -27.28 1.20
C ALA A 129 -4.91 -28.47 2.06
N ALA A 130 -5.69 -28.19 3.12
CA ALA A 130 -6.30 -29.23 3.96
C ALA A 130 -7.39 -30.06 3.26
N LYS A 131 -8.02 -29.51 2.22
CA LYS A 131 -9.02 -30.21 1.40
C LYS A 131 -8.42 -31.09 0.29
N THR A 132 -7.20 -30.80 -0.11
CA THR A 132 -6.45 -31.57 -1.09
C THR A 132 -5.47 -32.42 -0.29
N GLU A 133 -5.66 -33.75 -0.22
CA GLU A 133 -4.85 -34.71 0.55
C GLU A 133 -3.40 -34.82 0.07
N GLN A 134 -2.72 -33.69 -0.12
CA GLN A 134 -1.27 -33.65 -0.30
C GLN A 134 -0.64 -33.13 0.97
N LYS A 135 0.08 -34.05 1.65
CA LYS A 135 1.02 -33.73 2.73
C LYS A 135 2.04 -32.71 2.25
N THR A 136 1.70 -31.45 2.28
CA THR A 136 2.68 -30.38 2.22
C THR A 136 3.04 -30.00 3.65
N ASN A 137 4.35 -29.94 3.87
CA ASN A 137 5.00 -29.60 5.13
C ASN A 137 4.23 -28.55 5.92
N GLY A 138 4.01 -28.86 7.22
CA GLY A 138 3.13 -28.16 8.12
C GLY A 138 3.08 -26.64 7.92
N PHE A 139 1.88 -26.14 7.77
CA PHE A 139 1.60 -24.71 7.72
C PHE A 139 2.22 -24.03 8.93
N SER A 140 3.33 -23.36 8.71
CA SER A 140 3.99 -22.56 9.73
C SER A 140 3.40 -21.15 9.69
N LEU A 141 2.56 -20.83 10.67
CA LEU A 141 2.09 -19.45 10.93
C LEU A 141 3.26 -18.45 10.95
N LYS A 142 4.46 -18.90 11.31
CA LYS A 142 5.70 -18.13 11.26
C LYS A 142 6.13 -17.75 9.84
N LYS A 143 5.82 -18.58 8.82
CA LYS A 143 6.11 -18.27 7.41
C LYS A 143 5.03 -17.36 6.78
N ALA A 144 3.79 -17.45 7.26
CA ALA A 144 2.69 -16.66 6.75
C ALA A 144 2.63 -15.24 7.38
N PHE A 145 3.25 -15.03 8.55
CA PHE A 145 3.30 -13.72 9.17
C PHE A 145 4.49 -12.93 8.62
N PRO A 146 4.26 -11.81 7.94
CA PRO A 146 5.36 -11.01 7.41
C PRO A 146 6.13 -10.36 8.56
N MET A 147 7.26 -10.96 8.94
CA MET A 147 8.09 -10.55 10.08
C MET A 147 8.51 -9.07 10.00
N PHE A 148 8.60 -8.52 8.77
CA PHE A 148 8.93 -7.10 8.60
C PHE A 148 7.87 -6.16 9.20
N ILE A 149 6.58 -6.56 9.21
CA ILE A 149 5.50 -5.78 9.83
C ILE A 149 5.72 -5.73 11.35
N LEU A 150 6.10 -6.86 11.96
CA LEU A 150 6.41 -6.88 13.39
C LEU A 150 7.58 -5.94 13.73
N TYR A 151 8.65 -6.00 12.94
CA TYR A 151 9.80 -5.11 13.12
C TYR A 151 9.43 -3.65 12.90
N PHE A 152 8.59 -3.34 11.91
CA PHE A 152 8.10 -1.99 11.67
C PHE A 152 7.26 -1.46 12.85
N VAL A 153 6.36 -2.27 13.38
CA VAL A 153 5.53 -1.89 14.54
C VAL A 153 6.41 -1.66 15.77
N ILE A 154 7.36 -2.55 16.04
CA ILE A 154 8.30 -2.40 17.16
C ILE A 154 9.12 -1.12 17.01
N ALA A 155 9.69 -0.87 15.83
CA ALA A 155 10.46 0.35 15.55
C ALA A 155 9.60 1.61 15.73
N SER A 156 8.36 1.59 15.25
CA SER A 156 7.41 2.69 15.38
C SER A 156 7.06 2.99 16.84
N ILE A 157 6.84 1.95 17.64
CA ILE A 157 6.60 2.08 19.08
C ILE A 157 7.82 2.69 19.79
N ILE A 158 9.02 2.16 19.48
CA ILE A 158 10.27 2.68 20.06
C ILE A 158 10.45 4.16 19.71
N THR A 159 10.29 4.52 18.43
CA THR A 159 10.40 5.90 17.97
C THR A 159 9.39 6.81 18.67
N THR A 160 8.14 6.37 18.81
CA THR A 160 7.09 7.13 19.50
C THR A 160 7.44 7.36 20.99
N ILE A 161 7.97 6.34 21.66
CA ILE A 161 8.41 6.44 23.04
C ILE A 161 9.60 7.39 23.15
N CYS A 162 10.61 7.28 22.27
CA CYS A 162 11.77 8.17 22.27
C CYS A 162 11.35 9.65 22.08
N ILE A 163 10.47 9.93 21.13
CA ILE A 163 9.93 11.27 20.89
C ILE A 163 9.16 11.77 22.13
N SER A 164 8.33 10.91 22.72
CA SER A 164 7.57 11.25 23.94
C SER A 164 8.47 11.56 25.15
N LEU A 165 9.64 10.92 25.23
CA LEU A 165 10.63 11.15 26.28
C LEU A 165 11.60 12.31 25.96
N GLY A 166 11.44 13.00 24.82
CA GLY A 166 12.27 14.13 24.43
C GLY A 166 13.70 13.76 23.99
N VAL A 167 13.92 12.49 23.65
CA VAL A 167 15.18 12.01 23.06
C VAL A 167 15.07 12.17 21.54
N ASN A 168 15.72 13.20 21.02
CA ASN A 168 15.87 13.43 19.57
C ASN A 168 17.14 12.74 19.05
#